data_75416ace9b4c50b287e17e8c5111be2f
#
_entry.id   75416ace9b4c50b287e17e8c5111be2f
#
_cell.length_a   1.000
_cell.length_b   1.000
_cell.length_c   1.000
_cell.angle_alpha   90.00
_cell.angle_beta   90.00
_cell.angle_gamma   90.00
#
_symmetry.space_group_name_H-M   'P 1'
#
loop_
_entity.id
_entity.type
_entity.pdbx_description
1 polymer ?
#
loop_
_entity_poly.entity_id
_entity_poly.type
_entity_poly.pdbx_seq_one_letter_code
_entity_poly.pdbx_strand_id
1 'polypeptide(L)'
;MTRICTALAGLLLVASAAGAGQPDLDSLKWVARPLVVFADTASDPRFVQQMAMFEADPGSLDDRLVVVLTDTDPAANGPLRQRLRPRGFGIVLIDTDGRVAHRRPLPVTVRELSNMIDRMPSRRQETGSHRP
;
A
#
# COMPACT_ATOMS: atom_id res chain seq x y z
N MET A 1 -17.37 9.23 -55.55
CA MET A 1 -16.18 9.41 -54.70
C MET A 1 -16.60 9.26 -53.26
N THR A 2 -16.43 8.08 -52.75
CA THR A 2 -16.77 7.73 -51.37
C THR A 2 -15.55 7.99 -50.49
N ARG A 3 -15.61 9.00 -49.68
CA ARG A 3 -14.63 9.20 -48.61
C ARG A 3 -15.11 8.45 -47.37
N ILE A 4 -14.42 7.38 -47.08
CA ILE A 4 -14.63 6.65 -45.83
C ILE A 4 -13.87 7.39 -44.75
N CYS A 5 -14.59 8.13 -43.91
CA CYS A 5 -14.06 8.62 -42.65
C CYS A 5 -14.04 7.45 -41.67
N THR A 6 -12.91 6.81 -41.54
CA THR A 6 -12.69 5.84 -40.49
C THR A 6 -12.47 6.63 -39.22
N ALA A 7 -13.53 6.83 -38.46
CA ALA A 7 -13.39 7.32 -37.07
C ALA A 7 -12.78 6.20 -36.24
N LEU A 8 -11.50 6.31 -35.97
CA LEU A 8 -10.83 5.48 -34.97
C LEU A 8 -11.36 5.93 -33.60
N ALA A 9 -12.42 5.29 -33.18
CA ALA A 9 -12.81 5.40 -31.77
C ALA A 9 -11.72 4.73 -30.95
N GLY A 10 -10.85 5.54 -30.39
CA GLY A 10 -9.89 5.09 -29.40
C GLY A 10 -10.65 4.59 -28.18
N LEU A 11 -10.77 3.28 -28.08
CA LEU A 11 -11.26 2.63 -26.86
C LEU A 11 -10.19 2.83 -25.79
N LEU A 12 -10.34 3.86 -24.99
CA LEU A 12 -9.63 4.01 -23.74
C LEU A 12 -10.12 2.89 -22.83
N LEU A 13 -9.44 1.76 -22.88
CA LEU A 13 -9.57 0.72 -21.88
C LEU A 13 -8.98 1.29 -20.60
N VAL A 14 -9.79 1.95 -19.80
CA VAL A 14 -9.46 2.17 -18.39
C VAL A 14 -9.61 0.81 -17.73
N ALA A 15 -8.54 0.03 -17.77
CA ALA A 15 -8.46 -1.16 -16.97
C ALA A 15 -8.40 -0.73 -15.50
N SER A 16 -9.56 -0.60 -14.88
CA SER A 16 -9.69 -0.50 -13.44
C SER A 16 -9.40 -1.88 -12.85
N ALA A 17 -8.17 -2.32 -13.01
CA ALA A 17 -7.73 -3.55 -12.38
C ALA A 17 -7.34 -3.20 -10.95
N ALA A 18 -8.30 -3.29 -10.03
CA ALA A 18 -8.02 -3.29 -8.61
C ALA A 18 -6.94 -4.36 -8.33
N GLY A 19 -5.73 -3.94 -8.03
CA GLY A 19 -4.62 -4.81 -7.70
C GLY A 19 -3.69 -5.22 -8.84
N ALA A 20 -4.01 -4.99 -10.13
CA ALA A 20 -3.17 -5.46 -11.24
C ALA A 20 -1.87 -4.65 -11.46
N GLY A 21 -1.63 -3.58 -10.71
CA GLY A 21 -0.42 -2.76 -10.78
C GLY A 21 0.40 -2.74 -9.50
N GLN A 22 -0.02 -3.44 -8.44
CA GLN A 22 0.69 -3.46 -7.17
C GLN A 22 1.79 -4.50 -7.19
N PRO A 23 2.96 -4.17 -6.59
CA PRO A 23 4.03 -5.15 -6.44
C PRO A 23 3.61 -6.29 -5.52
N ASP A 24 4.16 -7.47 -5.74
CA ASP A 24 4.04 -8.61 -4.85
C ASP A 24 4.84 -8.38 -3.55
N LEU A 25 4.36 -8.90 -2.42
CA LEU A 25 5.06 -8.79 -1.15
C LEU A 25 6.47 -9.39 -1.20
N ASP A 26 6.64 -10.50 -1.89
CA ASP A 26 7.95 -11.15 -1.99
C ASP A 26 8.96 -10.31 -2.78
N SER A 27 8.50 -9.54 -3.77
CA SER A 27 9.35 -8.62 -4.53
C SER A 27 9.85 -7.42 -3.72
N LEU A 28 9.16 -7.08 -2.65
CA LEU A 28 9.51 -5.96 -1.77
C LEU A 28 10.43 -6.36 -0.62
N LYS A 29 10.62 -7.65 -0.40
CA LYS A 29 11.51 -8.16 0.66
C LYS A 29 12.92 -7.61 0.47
N TRP A 30 13.49 -7.07 1.53
CA TRP A 30 14.80 -6.39 1.57
C TRP A 30 14.88 -5.06 0.78
N VAL A 31 13.79 -4.65 0.14
CA VAL A 31 13.73 -3.43 -0.68
C VAL A 31 12.91 -2.34 0.00
N ALA A 32 11.77 -2.72 0.57
CA ALA A 32 10.81 -1.78 1.13
C ALA A 32 10.06 -2.38 2.32
N ARG A 33 9.30 -1.52 3.00
CA ARG A 33 8.34 -1.89 4.04
C ARG A 33 6.93 -1.81 3.46
N PRO A 34 6.30 -2.93 3.11
CA PRO A 34 4.91 -2.91 2.68
C PRO A 34 3.99 -2.45 3.81
N LEU A 35 3.10 -1.52 3.50
CA LEU A 35 2.03 -1.11 4.38
C LEU A 35 0.71 -1.41 3.69
N VAL A 36 0.03 -2.46 4.13
CA VAL A 36 -1.18 -2.94 3.49
C VAL A 36 -2.39 -2.38 4.20
N VAL A 37 -3.28 -1.71 3.44
CA VAL A 37 -4.54 -1.19 3.95
C VAL A 37 -5.67 -2.05 3.40
N PHE A 38 -6.40 -2.70 4.31
CA PHE A 38 -7.56 -3.53 3.98
C PHE A 38 -8.85 -2.79 4.34
N ALA A 39 -9.83 -2.90 3.47
CA ALA A 39 -11.20 -2.47 3.74
C ALA A 39 -12.17 -3.37 2.97
N ASP A 40 -13.44 -3.41 3.39
CA ASP A 40 -14.45 -4.19 2.69
C ASP A 40 -14.92 -3.50 1.41
N THR A 41 -14.79 -2.18 1.35
CA THR A 41 -15.08 -1.36 0.16
C THR A 41 -14.12 -0.18 0.08
N ALA A 42 -13.93 0.36 -1.13
CA ALA A 42 -13.15 1.58 -1.34
C ALA A 42 -13.81 2.83 -0.75
N SER A 43 -15.10 2.77 -0.48
CA SER A 43 -15.88 3.86 0.13
C SER A 43 -15.95 3.80 1.66
N ASP A 44 -15.33 2.83 2.29
CA ASP A 44 -15.22 2.78 3.75
C ASP A 44 -14.59 4.10 4.25
N PRO A 45 -15.25 4.83 5.16
CA PRO A 45 -14.72 6.12 5.64
C PRO A 45 -13.34 6.02 6.27
N ARG A 46 -13.03 4.91 6.91
CA ARG A 46 -11.70 4.66 7.51
C ARG A 46 -10.64 4.51 6.44
N PHE A 47 -10.97 3.81 5.34
CA PHE A 47 -10.08 3.68 4.20
C PHE A 47 -9.84 5.04 3.53
N VAL A 48 -10.89 5.80 3.25
CA VAL A 48 -10.79 7.13 2.65
C VAL A 48 -9.95 8.07 3.52
N GLN A 49 -10.18 8.08 4.83
CA GLN A 49 -9.41 8.88 5.78
C GLN A 49 -7.93 8.48 5.79
N GLN A 50 -7.65 7.17 5.82
CA GLN A 50 -6.27 6.68 5.84
C GLN A 50 -5.50 7.05 4.58
N MET A 51 -6.11 6.89 3.42
CA MET A 51 -5.47 7.23 2.15
C MET A 51 -5.22 8.73 2.04
N ALA A 52 -6.13 9.56 2.52
CA ALA A 52 -5.95 11.02 2.56
C ALA A 52 -4.76 11.43 3.45
N MET A 53 -4.56 10.76 4.58
CA MET A 53 -3.40 10.99 5.45
C MET A 53 -2.09 10.64 4.76
N PHE A 54 -2.04 9.55 4.01
CA PHE A 54 -0.84 9.16 3.26
C PHE A 54 -0.53 10.14 2.12
N GLU A 55 -1.55 10.59 1.41
CA GLU A 55 -1.39 11.57 0.32
C GLU A 55 -0.92 12.94 0.81
N ALA A 56 -1.23 13.30 2.06
CA ALA A 56 -0.83 14.57 2.65
C ALA A 56 0.66 14.62 3.01
N ASP A 57 1.30 13.48 3.24
CA ASP A 57 2.72 13.41 3.64
C ASP A 57 3.43 12.18 3.04
N PRO A 58 3.61 12.14 1.72
CA PRO A 58 4.31 11.04 1.07
C PRO A 58 5.80 10.99 1.42
N GLY A 59 6.43 12.13 1.70
CA GLY A 59 7.85 12.21 2.00
C GLY A 59 8.27 11.42 3.23
N SER A 60 7.49 11.48 4.31
CA SER A 60 7.76 10.72 5.53
C SER A 60 7.71 9.20 5.31
N LEU A 61 6.85 8.75 4.39
CA LEU A 61 6.74 7.34 4.01
C LEU A 61 7.92 6.93 3.13
N ASP A 62 8.26 7.73 2.13
CA ASP A 62 9.39 7.47 1.21
C ASP A 62 10.72 7.40 1.95
N ASP A 63 10.96 8.30 2.90
CA ASP A 63 12.16 8.30 3.73
C ASP A 63 12.36 7.01 4.52
N ARG A 64 11.27 6.32 4.81
CA ARG A 64 11.25 5.07 5.58
C ARG A 64 11.03 3.84 4.72
N LEU A 65 11.17 3.97 3.40
CA LEU A 65 11.01 2.88 2.43
C LEU A 65 9.62 2.24 2.48
N VAL A 66 8.58 2.99 2.84
CA VAL A 66 7.21 2.48 2.91
C VAL A 66 6.57 2.48 1.52
N VAL A 67 6.02 1.34 1.14
CA VAL A 67 5.20 1.17 -0.06
C VAL A 67 3.78 0.82 0.39
N VAL A 68 2.82 1.67 0.05
CA VAL A 68 1.42 1.46 0.41
C VAL A 68 0.76 0.53 -0.62
N LEU A 69 0.22 -0.56 -0.12
CA LEU A 69 -0.60 -1.51 -0.88
C LEU A 69 -2.03 -1.47 -0.35
N THR A 70 -3.01 -1.69 -1.21
CA THR A 70 -4.42 -1.65 -0.83
C THR A 70 -5.16 -2.89 -1.30
N ASP A 71 -6.16 -3.32 -0.53
CA ASP A 71 -7.11 -4.35 -0.92
C ASP A 71 -8.49 -4.00 -0.36
N THR A 72 -9.41 -3.66 -1.25
CA THR A 72 -10.79 -3.26 -0.92
C THR A 72 -11.82 -4.23 -1.51
N ASP A 73 -11.37 -5.41 -1.93
CA ASP A 73 -12.23 -6.43 -2.54
C ASP A 73 -12.11 -7.78 -1.82
N PRO A 74 -12.84 -7.97 -0.70
CA PRO A 74 -12.82 -9.23 0.03
C PRO A 74 -13.33 -10.42 -0.78
N ALA A 75 -14.25 -10.20 -1.72
CA ALA A 75 -14.83 -11.27 -2.52
C ALA A 75 -13.81 -11.92 -3.47
N ALA A 76 -12.86 -11.14 -3.98
CA ALA A 76 -11.79 -11.65 -4.82
C ALA A 76 -10.80 -12.55 -4.07
N ASN A 77 -10.71 -12.41 -2.74
CA ASN A 77 -9.78 -13.17 -1.89
C ASN A 77 -8.36 -13.26 -2.49
N GLY A 78 -7.81 -12.10 -2.84
CA GLY A 78 -6.51 -11.99 -3.49
C GLY A 78 -5.33 -12.43 -2.62
N PRO A 79 -4.09 -12.39 -3.16
CA PRO A 79 -2.90 -12.89 -2.47
C PRO A 79 -2.64 -12.22 -1.12
N LEU A 80 -2.90 -10.92 -0.99
CA LEU A 80 -2.72 -10.20 0.28
C LEU A 80 -3.66 -10.72 1.36
N ARG A 81 -4.92 -10.98 1.02
CA ARG A 81 -5.91 -11.51 1.96
C ARG A 81 -5.62 -12.95 2.36
N GLN A 82 -5.17 -13.76 1.43
CA GLN A 82 -4.79 -15.15 1.71
C GLN A 82 -3.61 -15.21 2.67
N ARG A 83 -2.64 -14.32 2.51
CA ARG A 83 -1.43 -14.29 3.34
C ARG A 83 -1.65 -13.63 4.70
N LEU A 84 -2.35 -12.50 4.73
CA LEU A 84 -2.47 -11.67 5.93
C LEU A 84 -3.78 -11.85 6.69
N ARG A 85 -4.80 -12.40 6.06
CA ARG A 85 -6.11 -12.75 6.64
C ARG A 85 -6.73 -11.63 7.47
N PRO A 86 -7.00 -10.45 6.87
CA PRO A 86 -7.60 -9.33 7.57
C PRO A 86 -9.07 -9.61 7.94
N ARG A 87 -9.56 -8.87 8.93
CA ARG A 87 -10.97 -8.84 9.31
C ARG A 87 -11.48 -7.42 9.22
N GLY A 88 -12.33 -7.12 8.22
CA GLY A 88 -12.82 -5.77 7.98
C GLY A 88 -11.70 -4.78 7.68
N PHE A 89 -11.84 -3.54 8.16
CA PHE A 89 -10.78 -2.55 8.02
C PHE A 89 -9.57 -2.92 8.87
N GLY A 90 -8.38 -2.73 8.30
CA GLY A 90 -7.14 -2.95 9.04
C GLY A 90 -5.92 -2.48 8.28
N ILE A 91 -4.87 -2.24 9.03
CA ILE A 91 -3.56 -1.85 8.51
C ILE A 91 -2.54 -2.87 8.99
N VAL A 92 -1.71 -3.34 8.06
CA VAL A 92 -0.63 -4.29 8.34
C VAL A 92 0.68 -3.69 7.86
N LEU A 93 1.59 -3.42 8.79
CA LEU A 93 2.95 -2.99 8.47
C LEU A 93 3.86 -4.21 8.46
N ILE A 94 4.56 -4.39 7.35
CA ILE A 94 5.53 -5.47 7.14
C ILE A 94 6.92 -4.87 7.11
N ASP A 95 7.86 -5.46 7.81
CA ASP A 95 9.25 -5.01 7.79
C ASP A 95 9.97 -5.47 6.51
N THR A 96 11.14 -4.94 6.27
CA THR A 96 11.98 -5.28 5.11
C THR A 96 12.35 -6.76 5.03
N ASP A 97 12.35 -7.48 6.16
CA ASP A 97 12.58 -8.93 6.22
C ASP A 97 11.36 -9.77 5.82
N GLY A 98 10.24 -9.15 5.50
CA GLY A 98 8.98 -9.79 5.12
C GLY A 98 8.10 -10.23 6.29
N ARG A 99 8.46 -9.92 7.52
CA ARG A 99 7.67 -10.25 8.71
C ARG A 99 6.69 -9.16 9.06
N VAL A 100 5.50 -9.54 9.53
CA VAL A 100 4.52 -8.59 10.05
C VAL A 100 5.07 -7.94 11.32
N ALA A 101 5.22 -6.62 11.28
CA ALA A 101 5.71 -5.84 12.42
C ALA A 101 4.56 -5.32 13.30
N HIS A 102 3.51 -4.80 12.67
CA HIS A 102 2.36 -4.22 13.37
C HIS A 102 1.05 -4.49 12.63
N ARG A 103 -0.03 -4.67 13.40
CA ARG A 103 -1.41 -4.70 12.92
C ARG A 103 -2.24 -3.68 13.69
N ARG A 104 -3.06 -2.92 12.97
CA ARG A 104 -3.98 -1.93 13.58
C ARG A 104 -5.38 -2.06 12.97
N PRO A 105 -6.44 -2.09 13.78
CA PRO A 105 -7.82 -2.17 13.29
C PRO A 105 -8.44 -0.80 12.99
N LEU A 106 -7.74 0.28 13.25
CA LEU A 106 -8.18 1.66 13.05
C LEU A 106 -7.14 2.46 12.26
N PRO A 107 -7.53 3.57 11.63
CA PRO A 107 -6.58 4.44 10.95
C PRO A 107 -5.46 4.92 11.87
N VAL A 108 -4.25 5.03 11.32
CA VAL A 108 -3.06 5.57 12.00
C VAL A 108 -2.60 6.83 11.29
N THR A 109 -2.12 7.80 12.06
CA THR A 109 -1.50 8.99 11.47
C THR A 109 -0.13 8.65 10.91
N VAL A 110 0.33 9.43 9.94
CA VAL A 110 1.70 9.27 9.38
C VAL A 110 2.74 9.48 10.48
N ARG A 111 2.50 10.39 11.40
CA ARG A 111 3.40 10.63 12.56
C ARG A 111 3.51 9.40 13.45
N GLU A 112 2.39 8.78 13.79
CA GLU A 112 2.36 7.56 14.60
C GLU A 112 3.08 6.41 13.89
N LEU A 113 2.79 6.22 12.61
CA LEU A 113 3.44 5.22 11.77
C LEU A 113 4.96 5.46 11.70
N SER A 114 5.39 6.70 11.48
CA SER A 114 6.79 7.07 11.45
C SER A 114 7.49 6.73 12.76
N ASN A 115 6.85 7.02 13.89
CA ASN A 115 7.38 6.68 15.21
C ASN A 115 7.51 5.16 15.42
N MET A 116 6.55 4.39 14.93
CA MET A 116 6.63 2.94 15.00
C MET A 116 7.82 2.40 14.20
N ILE A 117 8.00 2.91 12.98
CA ILE A 117 9.10 2.47 12.10
C ILE A 117 10.45 2.89 12.67
N ASP A 118 10.58 4.11 13.19
CA ASP A 118 11.85 4.63 13.72
C ASP A 118 12.36 3.83 14.93
N ARG A 119 11.47 3.12 15.62
CA ARG A 119 11.84 2.22 16.72
C ARG A 119 12.24 0.81 16.27
N MET A 120 12.00 0.47 15.01
CA MET A 120 12.34 -0.84 14.47
C MET A 120 13.85 -1.01 14.34
N PRO A 121 14.42 -2.19 14.71
CA PRO A 121 15.86 -2.43 14.57
C PRO A 121 16.36 -2.25 13.14
N SER A 122 15.59 -2.69 12.15
CA SER A 122 15.93 -2.53 10.73
C SER A 122 16.12 -1.07 10.34
N ARG A 123 15.25 -0.17 10.82
CA ARG A 123 15.35 1.27 10.55
C ARG A 123 16.56 1.88 11.24
N ARG A 124 16.86 1.47 12.46
CA ARG A 124 18.05 1.93 13.19
C ARG A 124 19.34 1.54 12.49
N GLN A 125 19.37 0.38 11.87
CA GLN A 125 20.52 -0.05 11.07
C GLN A 125 20.69 0.82 9.82
N GLU A 126 19.61 1.16 9.13
CA GLU A 126 19.61 2.04 7.96
C GLU A 126 20.20 3.42 8.30
N THR A 127 19.77 4.01 9.40
CA THR A 127 20.23 5.35 9.83
C THR A 127 21.61 5.31 10.49
N GLY A 128 22.00 4.21 11.12
CA GLY A 128 23.31 4.03 11.77
C GLY A 128 24.45 3.82 10.80
N SER A 129 24.18 3.27 9.61
CA SER A 129 25.19 3.05 8.57
C SER A 129 25.68 4.32 7.89
N HIS A 130 25.08 5.47 8.17
CA HIS A 130 25.44 6.78 7.64
C HIS A 130 26.22 7.67 8.63
N ARG A 131 26.64 7.11 9.77
CA ARG A 131 27.59 7.84 10.63
C ARG A 131 29.00 7.70 10.06
N PRO A 132 29.63 8.84 9.79
CA PRO A 132 31.05 8.84 9.41
C PRO A 132 31.92 8.34 10.55
#